data_4815c4f769f15870dfad8651b727cda3
#
_entry.id   4815c4f769f15870dfad8651b727cda3
#
_cell.length_a   1.000
_cell.length_b   1.000
_cell.length_c   1.000
_cell.angle_alpha   90.00
_cell.angle_beta   90.00
_cell.angle_gamma   90.00
#
_symmetry.space_group_name_H-M   'P 1'
#
loop_
_entity.id
_entity.type
_entity.pdbx_description
1 polymer ?
#
loop_
_entity_poly.entity_id
_entity_poly.type
_entity_poly.pdbx_seq_one_letter_code
_entity_poly.pdbx_strand_id
1 'polypeptide(L)'
;LYITLRGNVLATDHSVWSLPPADTLTFVIASVADLADATLARRFDIAGDSVNHLTPEREEYAQGLEALSNREYQRALGILEKYPDYNTAVALTCLGYHAKSEDLLKQLPQTAAVEYLRAIVNVRLEDYQAAAELLLEACRKDTKYVYRTEMDSDIAALLPRFMGLKEELERIASEE
;
A
#
# COMPACT_ATOMS: atom_id res chain seq x y z
N LEU A 1 5.87 14.91 3.53
CA LEU A 1 7.16 14.66 2.91
C LEU A 1 8.28 14.93 3.91
N TYR A 2 9.17 13.99 4.13
CA TYR A 2 10.34 14.17 4.99
C TYR A 2 11.61 14.00 4.16
N ILE A 3 12.52 14.95 4.33
CA ILE A 3 13.85 14.89 3.73
C ILE A 3 14.83 14.70 4.88
N THR A 4 15.65 13.68 4.81
CA THR A 4 16.62 13.38 5.86
C THR A 4 18.04 13.35 5.30
N LEU A 5 18.97 13.85 6.08
CA LEU A 5 20.40 13.70 5.83
C LEU A 5 21.04 13.05 7.08
N ARG A 6 21.66 11.90 6.90
CA ARG A 6 22.30 11.13 7.99
C ARG A 6 21.36 10.90 9.18
N GLY A 7 20.08 10.63 8.90
CA GLY A 7 19.06 10.39 9.92
C GLY A 7 18.41 11.63 10.53
N ASN A 8 18.86 12.83 10.18
CA ASN A 8 18.23 14.06 10.64
C ASN A 8 17.16 14.52 9.65
N VAL A 9 16.04 14.98 10.15
CA VAL A 9 15.00 15.60 9.31
C VAL A 9 15.53 16.96 8.88
N LEU A 10 15.68 17.16 7.57
CA LEU A 10 16.16 18.41 6.98
C LEU A 10 15.02 19.32 6.57
N ALA A 11 13.91 18.74 6.12
CA ALA A 11 12.74 19.49 5.71
C ALA A 11 11.47 18.68 5.93
N THR A 12 10.39 19.39 6.19
CA THR A 12 9.02 18.90 6.15
C THR A 12 8.23 19.78 5.18
N ASP A 13 6.97 19.43 4.94
CA ASP A 13 6.09 20.29 4.14
C ASP A 13 6.14 21.71 4.68
N HIS A 14 6.32 22.68 3.78
CA HIS A 14 6.41 24.12 4.07
C HIS A 14 7.66 24.61 4.82
N SER A 15 8.64 23.75 5.07
CA SER A 15 9.88 24.18 5.70
C SER A 15 10.85 24.79 4.68
N VAL A 16 11.39 25.96 5.00
CA VAL A 16 12.56 26.52 4.31
C VAL A 16 13.80 26.00 5.03
N TRP A 17 14.66 25.34 4.30
CA TRP A 17 15.88 24.75 4.87
C TRP A 17 17.09 25.07 3.99
N SER A 18 18.23 25.21 4.63
CA SER A 18 19.52 25.31 3.98
C SER A 18 20.24 23.98 4.14
N LEU A 19 20.71 23.44 3.03
CA LEU A 19 21.51 22.22 3.05
C LEU A 19 22.93 22.55 3.50
N PRO A 20 23.49 21.77 4.44
CA PRO A 20 24.92 21.82 4.69
C PRO A 20 25.68 21.33 3.45
N PRO A 21 26.92 21.77 3.24
CA PRO A 21 27.75 21.23 2.19
C PRO A 21 27.87 19.72 2.41
N ALA A 22 27.41 18.94 1.44
CA ALA A 22 27.45 17.49 1.47
C ALA A 22 27.70 17.00 0.04
N ASP A 23 28.49 15.96 -0.08
CA ASP A 23 28.81 15.35 -1.37
C ASP A 23 27.60 14.61 -1.94
N THR A 24 26.74 14.10 -1.08
CA THR A 24 25.57 13.32 -1.48
C THR A 24 24.39 13.58 -0.55
N LEU A 25 23.22 13.87 -1.11
CA LEU A 25 21.94 13.90 -0.41
C LEU A 25 21.11 12.70 -0.80
N THR A 26 20.56 12.03 0.22
CA THR A 26 19.61 10.96 0.00
C THR A 26 18.21 11.46 0.36
N PHE A 27 17.34 11.48 -0.61
CA PHE A 27 15.93 11.80 -0.41
C PHE A 27 15.16 10.50 -0.29
N VAL A 28 14.55 10.30 0.86
CA VAL A 28 13.60 9.21 1.06
C VAL A 28 12.21 9.83 1.03
N ILE A 29 11.48 9.56 -0.04
CA ILE A 29 10.10 9.98 -0.16
C ILE A 29 9.25 8.83 0.39
N ALA A 30 8.79 9.00 1.62
CA ALA A 30 7.78 8.13 2.19
C ALA A 30 6.41 8.77 1.92
N SER A 31 5.63 8.19 1.06
CA SER A 31 4.23 8.57 0.91
C SER A 31 3.44 8.00 2.09
N VAL A 32 2.62 8.86 2.71
CA VAL A 32 1.80 8.49 3.87
C VAL A 32 0.68 7.50 3.50
N ALA A 33 0.41 7.32 2.21
CA ALA A 33 -0.59 6.39 1.73
C ALA A 33 0.09 5.14 1.16
N ASP A 34 0.21 4.09 1.94
CA ASP A 34 0.45 2.69 1.55
C ASP A 34 1.55 2.39 0.51
N LEU A 35 2.43 3.36 0.23
CA LEU A 35 3.67 3.15 -0.52
C LEU A 35 4.81 2.74 0.42
N ALA A 36 4.48 2.10 1.53
CA ALA A 36 5.45 1.74 2.57
C ALA A 36 6.64 0.91 2.04
N ASP A 37 6.45 0.20 0.93
CA ASP A 37 7.52 -0.57 0.29
C ASP A 37 8.15 0.12 -0.92
N ALA A 38 7.54 1.20 -1.44
CA ALA A 38 8.12 1.97 -2.51
C ALA A 38 8.93 3.14 -1.93
N THR A 39 10.01 2.81 -1.28
CA THR A 39 11.01 3.80 -0.90
C THR A 39 11.67 4.29 -2.18
N LEU A 40 11.14 5.37 -2.75
CA LEU A 40 11.81 6.09 -3.83
C LEU A 40 13.00 6.83 -3.22
N ALA A 41 14.10 6.12 -2.99
CA ALA A 41 15.36 6.73 -2.66
C ALA A 41 15.95 7.34 -3.94
N ARG A 42 15.89 8.64 -4.05
CA ARG A 42 16.67 9.38 -5.06
C ARG A 42 17.96 9.81 -4.41
N ARG A 43 19.05 9.40 -4.99
CA ARG A 43 20.39 9.82 -4.60
C ARG A 43 20.85 10.91 -5.54
N PHE A 44 21.17 12.08 -4.99
CA PHE A 44 21.75 13.17 -5.76
C PHE A 44 23.22 13.31 -5.33
N ASP A 45 24.08 13.28 -6.30
CA ASP A 45 25.48 13.65 -6.14
C ASP A 45 25.59 15.16 -6.34
N ILE A 46 25.92 15.88 -5.29
CA ILE A 46 26.00 17.36 -5.32
C ILE A 46 27.33 17.82 -5.95
N ALA A 47 28.35 16.98 -5.92
CA ALA A 47 29.68 17.31 -6.44
C ALA A 47 29.81 17.15 -7.97
N GLY A 48 28.90 16.41 -8.57
CA GLY A 48 28.99 16.16 -10.00
C GLY A 48 27.63 16.00 -10.64
N ASP A 49 26.93 16.83 -11.09
CA ASP A 49 25.70 16.84 -11.92
C ASP A 49 25.07 15.46 -12.29
N SER A 50 25.49 14.39 -11.62
CA SER A 50 25.02 13.03 -11.89
C SER A 50 23.84 12.70 -10.96
N VAL A 51 22.67 12.77 -11.52
CA VAL A 51 21.48 12.17 -10.91
C VAL A 51 21.54 10.67 -11.16
N ASN A 52 21.63 9.87 -10.09
CA ASN A 52 21.44 8.43 -10.22
C ASN A 52 19.98 8.18 -10.62
N HIS A 53 19.75 8.01 -11.89
CA HIS A 53 18.45 7.66 -12.42
C HIS A 53 18.00 6.31 -11.85
N LEU A 54 16.72 6.20 -11.57
CA LEU A 54 16.09 4.90 -11.41
C LEU A 54 16.38 4.07 -12.66
N THR A 55 16.54 2.76 -12.50
CA THR A 55 16.56 1.91 -13.68
C THR A 55 15.27 2.11 -14.49
N PRO A 56 15.30 1.91 -15.81
CA PRO A 56 14.09 2.05 -16.63
C PRO A 56 12.88 1.26 -16.10
N GLU A 57 13.12 0.08 -15.54
CA GLU A 57 12.09 -0.74 -14.92
C GLU A 57 11.47 -0.11 -13.66
N ARG A 58 12.31 0.54 -12.84
CA ARG A 58 11.83 1.27 -11.66
C ARG A 58 11.09 2.55 -12.02
N GLU A 59 11.51 3.22 -13.10
CA GLU A 59 10.79 4.38 -13.61
C GLU A 59 9.43 3.98 -14.17
N GLU A 60 9.37 2.89 -14.94
CA GLU A 60 8.12 2.34 -15.45
C GLU A 60 7.17 1.94 -14.30
N TYR A 61 7.69 1.23 -13.30
CA TYR A 61 6.91 0.86 -12.12
C TYR A 61 6.39 2.09 -11.37
N ALA A 62 7.21 3.11 -11.17
CA ALA A 62 6.80 4.36 -10.53
C ALA A 62 5.67 5.08 -11.29
N GLN A 63 5.71 5.06 -12.64
CA GLN A 63 4.62 5.58 -13.47
C GLN A 63 3.33 4.76 -13.29
N GLY A 64 3.44 3.45 -13.12
CA GLY A 64 2.32 2.59 -12.79
C GLY A 64 1.67 2.94 -11.45
N LEU A 65 2.49 3.20 -10.43
CA LEU A 65 2.01 3.64 -9.10
C LEU A 65 1.38 5.04 -9.17
N GLU A 66 1.96 5.95 -9.94
CA GLU A 66 1.38 7.27 -10.15
C GLU A 66 -0.01 7.16 -10.82
N ALA A 67 -0.12 6.37 -11.87
CA ALA A 67 -1.40 6.11 -12.52
C ALA A 67 -2.42 5.49 -11.55
N LEU A 68 -1.99 4.56 -10.68
CA LEU A 68 -2.84 3.94 -9.67
C LEU A 68 -3.35 4.99 -8.66
N SER A 69 -2.48 5.87 -8.18
CA SER A 69 -2.83 6.95 -7.24
C SER A 69 -3.80 7.97 -7.86
N ASN A 70 -3.66 8.21 -9.16
CA ASN A 70 -4.55 9.08 -9.94
C ASN A 70 -5.86 8.39 -10.36
N ARG A 71 -6.10 7.15 -9.93
CA ARG A 71 -7.26 6.33 -10.29
C ARG A 71 -7.37 6.00 -11.79
N GLU A 72 -6.27 6.10 -12.50
CA GLU A 72 -6.14 5.69 -13.90
C GLU A 72 -5.90 4.17 -13.99
N TYR A 73 -6.82 3.38 -13.43
CA TYR A 73 -6.61 1.95 -13.14
C TYR A 73 -6.26 1.12 -14.38
N GLN A 74 -6.85 1.44 -15.54
CA GLN A 74 -6.54 0.73 -16.78
C GLN A 74 -5.09 0.98 -17.22
N ARG A 75 -4.63 2.23 -17.12
CA ARG A 75 -3.25 2.60 -17.42
C ARG A 75 -2.29 1.99 -16.40
N ALA A 76 -2.65 2.06 -15.12
CA ALA A 76 -1.87 1.44 -14.05
C ALA A 76 -1.68 -0.06 -14.29
N LEU A 77 -2.76 -0.79 -14.58
CA LEU A 77 -2.69 -2.23 -14.85
C LEU A 77 -1.81 -2.53 -16.07
N GLY A 78 -1.93 -1.78 -17.17
CA GLY A 78 -1.11 -1.98 -18.38
C GLY A 78 0.41 -1.85 -18.12
N ILE A 79 0.79 -1.13 -17.07
CA ILE A 79 2.19 -0.99 -16.65
C ILE A 79 2.53 -2.05 -15.60
N LEU A 80 1.69 -2.17 -14.55
CA LEU A 80 1.99 -2.98 -13.38
C LEU A 80 1.83 -4.49 -13.61
N GLU A 81 1.12 -4.93 -14.64
CA GLU A 81 0.92 -6.37 -14.91
C GLU A 81 2.22 -7.16 -15.11
N LYS A 82 3.32 -6.46 -15.44
CA LYS A 82 4.67 -7.06 -15.52
C LYS A 82 5.27 -7.34 -14.14
N TYR A 83 4.71 -6.74 -13.10
CA TYR A 83 5.18 -6.79 -11.71
C TYR A 83 4.09 -7.41 -10.84
N PRO A 84 4.02 -8.75 -10.73
CA PRO A 84 2.94 -9.44 -10.01
C PRO A 84 3.09 -9.23 -8.50
N ASP A 85 2.61 -8.08 -8.02
CA ASP A 85 2.69 -7.63 -6.64
C ASP A 85 1.33 -7.14 -6.09
N TYR A 86 1.36 -6.60 -4.88
CA TYR A 86 0.19 -6.03 -4.21
C TYR A 86 -0.47 -4.90 -5.01
N ASN A 87 0.31 -4.01 -5.63
CA ASN A 87 -0.24 -2.86 -6.37
C ASN A 87 -0.94 -3.29 -7.66
N THR A 88 -0.41 -4.33 -8.30
CA THR A 88 -1.08 -4.98 -9.43
C THR A 88 -2.41 -5.60 -9.00
N ALA A 89 -2.47 -6.25 -7.84
CA ALA A 89 -3.71 -6.79 -7.30
C ALA A 89 -4.73 -5.69 -6.96
N VAL A 90 -4.27 -4.54 -6.44
CA VAL A 90 -5.13 -3.37 -6.22
C VAL A 90 -5.73 -2.87 -7.54
N ALA A 91 -4.91 -2.71 -8.60
CA ALA A 91 -5.39 -2.28 -9.92
C ALA A 91 -6.43 -3.26 -10.47
N LEU A 92 -6.18 -4.56 -10.39
CA LEU A 92 -7.12 -5.61 -10.78
C LEU A 92 -8.45 -5.52 -10.01
N THR A 93 -8.38 -5.30 -8.70
CA THR A 93 -9.56 -5.16 -7.83
C THR A 93 -10.38 -3.94 -8.23
N CYS A 94 -9.73 -2.81 -8.46
CA CYS A 94 -10.40 -1.56 -8.86
C CYS A 94 -11.07 -1.67 -10.24
N LEU A 95 -10.53 -2.51 -11.13
CA LEU A 95 -11.11 -2.78 -12.45
C LEU A 95 -12.18 -3.89 -12.47
N GLY A 96 -12.48 -4.49 -11.30
CA GLY A 96 -13.47 -5.56 -11.20
C GLY A 96 -12.94 -6.95 -11.57
N TYR A 97 -11.64 -7.12 -11.78
CA TYR A 97 -11.04 -8.43 -12.08
C TYR A 97 -10.77 -9.22 -10.79
N HIS A 98 -11.81 -9.37 -9.95
CA HIS A 98 -11.70 -9.90 -8.59
C HIS A 98 -11.07 -11.29 -8.53
N ALA A 99 -11.46 -12.22 -9.40
CA ALA A 99 -10.88 -13.56 -9.43
C ALA A 99 -9.37 -13.55 -9.72
N LYS A 100 -8.93 -12.73 -10.69
CA LYS A 100 -7.51 -12.59 -11.00
C LYS A 100 -6.72 -11.93 -9.85
N SER A 101 -7.35 -10.97 -9.18
CA SER A 101 -6.75 -10.34 -8.01
C SER A 101 -6.56 -11.35 -6.87
N GLU A 102 -7.58 -12.15 -6.56
CA GLU A 102 -7.48 -13.19 -5.53
C GLU A 102 -6.40 -14.24 -5.86
N ASP A 103 -6.34 -14.68 -7.12
CA ASP A 103 -5.31 -15.64 -7.57
C ASP A 103 -3.89 -15.08 -7.42
N LEU A 104 -3.70 -13.79 -7.71
CA LEU A 104 -2.42 -13.12 -7.51
C LEU A 104 -2.10 -12.98 -6.02
N LEU A 105 -3.05 -12.48 -5.21
CA LEU A 105 -2.87 -12.24 -3.79
C LEU A 105 -2.53 -13.53 -3.01
N LYS A 106 -3.09 -14.67 -3.43
CA LYS A 106 -2.74 -15.98 -2.84
C LYS A 106 -1.27 -16.37 -2.99
N GLN A 107 -0.61 -15.84 -4.01
CA GLN A 107 0.80 -16.15 -4.30
C GLN A 107 1.76 -15.22 -3.56
N LEU A 108 1.25 -14.11 -3.01
CA LEU A 108 2.06 -13.13 -2.29
C LEU A 108 2.28 -13.55 -0.82
N PRO A 109 3.31 -13.00 -0.16
CA PRO A 109 3.46 -13.12 1.29
C PRO A 109 2.19 -12.66 2.01
N GLN A 110 1.64 -13.51 2.88
CA GLN A 110 0.37 -13.24 3.56
C GLN A 110 0.55 -12.24 4.71
N THR A 111 0.79 -10.98 4.35
CA THR A 111 0.85 -9.85 5.29
C THR A 111 -0.56 -9.37 5.65
N ALA A 112 -0.69 -8.58 6.71
CA ALA A 112 -1.97 -7.98 7.08
C ALA A 112 -2.63 -7.20 5.93
N ALA A 113 -1.83 -6.45 5.14
CA ALA A 113 -2.31 -5.72 3.98
C ALA A 113 -2.86 -6.64 2.88
N VAL A 114 -2.15 -7.74 2.59
CA VAL A 114 -2.58 -8.73 1.59
C VAL A 114 -3.87 -9.40 2.03
N GLU A 115 -3.96 -9.84 3.28
CA GLU A 115 -5.17 -10.49 3.81
C GLU A 115 -6.36 -9.54 3.87
N TYR A 116 -6.15 -8.28 4.23
CA TYR A 116 -7.21 -7.28 4.20
C TYR A 116 -7.74 -7.03 2.77
N LEU A 117 -6.85 -6.90 1.79
CA LEU A 117 -7.28 -6.76 0.39
C LEU A 117 -7.99 -8.02 -0.10
N ARG A 118 -7.52 -9.21 0.29
CA ARG A 118 -8.21 -10.47 0.00
C ARG A 118 -9.61 -10.52 0.63
N ALA A 119 -9.77 -10.01 1.84
CA ALA A 119 -11.09 -9.90 2.46
C ALA A 119 -12.03 -9.05 1.60
N ILE A 120 -11.59 -7.87 1.13
CA ILE A 120 -12.36 -7.01 0.22
C ILE A 120 -12.71 -7.76 -1.08
N VAL A 121 -11.72 -8.40 -1.68
CA VAL A 121 -11.91 -9.16 -2.93
C VAL A 121 -12.93 -10.28 -2.75
N ASN A 122 -12.86 -11.02 -1.63
CA ASN A 122 -13.80 -12.10 -1.36
C ASN A 122 -15.22 -11.60 -1.04
N VAL A 123 -15.37 -10.41 -0.43
CA VAL A 123 -16.69 -9.76 -0.34
C VAL A 123 -17.29 -9.54 -1.73
N ARG A 124 -16.49 -9.04 -2.66
CA ARG A 124 -16.93 -8.77 -4.04
C ARG A 124 -17.15 -10.04 -4.87
N LEU A 125 -16.53 -11.14 -4.48
CA LEU A 125 -16.78 -12.48 -5.02
C LEU A 125 -17.95 -13.19 -4.33
N GLU A 126 -18.59 -12.54 -3.35
CA GLU A 126 -19.67 -13.07 -2.53
C GLU A 126 -19.28 -14.27 -1.64
N ASP A 127 -17.98 -14.53 -1.48
CA ASP A 127 -17.47 -15.49 -0.50
C ASP A 127 -17.27 -14.81 0.86
N TYR A 128 -18.39 -14.55 1.51
CA TYR A 128 -18.41 -13.81 2.76
C TYR A 128 -17.75 -14.55 3.91
N GLN A 129 -17.76 -15.89 3.88
CA GLN A 129 -17.10 -16.69 4.92
C GLN A 129 -15.58 -16.52 4.85
N ALA A 130 -14.99 -16.71 3.67
CA ALA A 130 -13.56 -16.48 3.46
C ALA A 130 -13.17 -15.02 3.76
N ALA A 131 -14.03 -14.07 3.39
CA ALA A 131 -13.80 -12.65 3.68
C ALA A 131 -13.72 -12.37 5.19
N ALA A 132 -14.61 -12.94 6.00
CA ALA A 132 -14.61 -12.74 7.45
C ALA A 132 -13.36 -13.35 8.11
N GLU A 133 -12.95 -14.55 7.69
CA GLU A 133 -11.75 -15.22 8.18
C GLU A 133 -10.49 -14.40 7.86
N LEU A 134 -10.34 -13.95 6.61
CA LEU A 134 -9.21 -13.13 6.16
C LEU A 134 -9.17 -11.76 6.88
N LEU A 135 -10.32 -11.15 7.13
CA LEU A 135 -10.41 -9.91 7.88
C LEU A 135 -9.87 -10.08 9.30
N LEU A 136 -10.30 -11.14 10.00
CA LEU A 136 -9.82 -11.43 11.35
C LEU A 136 -8.31 -11.68 11.37
N GLU A 137 -7.78 -12.44 10.41
CA GLU A 137 -6.35 -12.67 10.31
C GLU A 137 -5.56 -11.38 10.05
N ALA A 138 -6.05 -10.51 9.16
CA ALA A 138 -5.45 -9.21 8.91
C ALA A 138 -5.41 -8.35 10.19
N CYS A 139 -6.52 -8.29 10.92
CA CYS A 139 -6.64 -7.52 12.16
C CYS A 139 -5.76 -8.07 13.30
N ARG A 140 -5.60 -9.41 13.39
CA ARG A 140 -4.69 -10.03 14.36
C ARG A 140 -3.22 -9.73 14.07
N LYS A 141 -2.85 -9.57 12.80
CA LYS A 141 -1.49 -9.23 12.39
C LYS A 141 -1.17 -7.74 12.57
N ASP A 142 -2.19 -6.89 12.42
CA ASP A 142 -2.03 -5.43 12.54
C ASP A 142 -3.39 -4.81 12.91
N THR A 143 -3.52 -4.41 14.17
CA THR A 143 -4.75 -3.89 14.77
C THR A 143 -5.28 -2.60 14.11
N LYS A 144 -4.43 -1.88 13.36
CA LYS A 144 -4.88 -0.70 12.60
C LYS A 144 -6.00 -1.04 11.61
N TYR A 145 -6.08 -2.29 11.13
CA TYR A 145 -7.13 -2.72 10.22
C TYR A 145 -8.49 -2.81 10.90
N VAL A 146 -8.56 -2.99 12.23
CA VAL A 146 -9.84 -2.93 12.96
C VAL A 146 -10.48 -1.57 12.77
N TYR A 147 -9.72 -0.49 12.89
CA TYR A 147 -10.24 0.87 12.74
C TYR A 147 -10.66 1.21 11.30
N ARG A 148 -10.16 0.48 10.31
CA ARG A 148 -10.55 0.65 8.90
C ARG A 148 -11.89 -0.02 8.58
N THR A 149 -12.31 -1.01 9.34
CA THR A 149 -13.50 -1.82 9.03
C THR A 149 -14.78 -1.02 8.89
N GLU A 150 -14.97 0.03 9.70
CA GLU A 150 -16.15 0.88 9.65
C GLU A 150 -16.10 1.91 8.50
N MET A 151 -14.91 2.23 8.03
CA MET A 151 -14.67 3.22 6.96
C MET A 151 -14.70 2.60 5.57
N ASP A 152 -14.43 1.30 5.48
CA ASP A 152 -14.39 0.56 4.23
C ASP A 152 -15.77 -0.04 3.94
N SER A 153 -16.42 0.44 2.88
CA SER A 153 -17.79 0.07 2.55
C SER A 153 -17.99 -1.42 2.25
N ASP A 154 -16.97 -2.08 1.65
CA ASP A 154 -17.03 -3.51 1.37
C ASP A 154 -17.03 -4.30 2.69
N ILE A 155 -16.12 -3.93 3.60
CA ILE A 155 -15.97 -4.59 4.90
C ILE A 155 -17.14 -4.25 5.84
N ALA A 156 -17.58 -2.98 5.87
CA ALA A 156 -18.74 -2.58 6.67
C ALA A 156 -20.01 -3.37 6.29
N ALA A 157 -20.17 -3.72 5.01
CA ALA A 157 -21.26 -4.55 4.54
C ALA A 157 -21.16 -6.02 5.02
N LEU A 158 -19.98 -6.47 5.44
CA LEU A 158 -19.74 -7.81 5.98
C LEU A 158 -20.20 -7.93 7.43
N LEU A 159 -20.01 -6.89 8.25
CA LEU A 159 -20.27 -6.91 9.69
C LEU A 159 -21.67 -7.42 10.06
N PRO A 160 -22.78 -6.96 9.46
CA PRO A 160 -24.12 -7.43 9.83
C PRO A 160 -24.43 -8.87 9.41
N ARG A 161 -23.58 -9.48 8.58
CA ARG A 161 -23.78 -10.85 8.08
C ARG A 161 -23.32 -11.91 9.08
N PHE A 162 -22.41 -11.55 9.99
CA PHE A 162 -21.83 -12.47 10.97
C PHE A 162 -22.04 -11.96 12.39
N MET A 163 -22.91 -12.66 13.10
CA MET A 163 -23.12 -12.38 14.52
C MET A 163 -21.80 -12.66 15.28
N GLY A 164 -21.34 -11.68 16.06
CA GLY A 164 -20.10 -11.79 16.83
C GLY A 164 -18.83 -11.32 16.10
N LEU A 165 -18.89 -11.00 14.80
CA LEU A 165 -17.71 -10.51 14.08
C LEU A 165 -17.23 -9.17 14.63
N LYS A 166 -18.17 -8.27 14.95
CA LYS A 166 -17.85 -6.96 15.52
C LYS A 166 -17.22 -7.10 16.91
N GLU A 167 -17.79 -7.93 17.76
CA GLU A 167 -17.27 -8.21 19.10
C GLU A 167 -15.88 -8.82 19.06
N GLU A 168 -15.62 -9.69 18.10
CA GLU A 168 -14.27 -10.29 17.91
C GLU A 168 -13.25 -9.23 17.46
N LEU A 169 -13.63 -8.31 16.57
CA LEU A 169 -12.77 -7.20 16.15
C LEU A 169 -12.48 -6.24 17.31
N GLU A 170 -13.48 -5.92 18.13
CA GLU A 170 -13.31 -5.09 19.33
C GLU A 170 -12.38 -5.78 20.34
N ARG A 171 -12.49 -7.11 20.49
CA ARG A 171 -11.58 -7.89 21.33
C ARG A 171 -10.14 -7.79 20.84
N ILE A 172 -9.90 -7.99 19.54
CA ILE A 172 -8.56 -7.86 18.94
C ILE A 172 -7.97 -6.47 19.21
N ALA A 173 -8.77 -5.41 19.06
CA ALA A 173 -8.32 -4.04 19.33
C ALA A 173 -8.00 -3.78 20.82
N SER A 174 -8.57 -4.56 21.73
CA SER A 174 -8.36 -4.40 23.19
C SER A 174 -7.16 -5.20 23.72
N GLU A 175 -6.62 -6.13 22.96
CA GLU A 175 -5.49 -6.99 23.34
C GLU A 175 -4.11 -6.31 23.10
N GLU A 176 -4.08 -5.09 22.57
CA GLU A 176 -2.88 -4.27 22.35
C GLU A 176 -2.55 -3.42 23.59
#